data_7d82b42d2063717cfad52d492166c083
#
_entry.id   7d82b42d2063717cfad52d492166c083
#
_cell.length_a   1.000
_cell.length_b   1.000
_cell.length_c   1.000
_cell.angle_alpha   90.00
_cell.angle_beta   90.00
_cell.angle_gamma   90.00
#
_symmetry.space_group_name_H-M   'P 1'
#
loop_
_entity.id
_entity.type
_entity.pdbx_description
1 polymer ?
#
loop_
_entity_poly.entity_id
_entity_poly.type
_entity_poly.pdbx_seq_one_letter_code
_entity_poly.pdbx_strand_id
1 'polypeptide(L)'
;MLPQGFLLSIALMPIEIELKLTIDSAHVKRLRRHPVLKSMVQGKPRRHKLYSIYFDTPEQDLLQAGFTLRLRRISGCWVQTVKGGGSEEGGLHHRNEWEWPVRSGKPEPAPSTAPDPALLLTPKLLARLRPIFVTDFWRTAWQLRTAQGAEIELALDQGEAHAGNRCQAISEVELELKAGEATSLFEVALAIQKQVPFWVEDLSKAQRCYLLCSGETLPPQRAQPVKLAPAMSVTQAFQRIAGECLAQLQGNVAELGQDPEYMHQARVAVRRLRSALSLFGVVLPEAFVGVMQELRWIMGYLGPARDWDVFVTQTLPQIAEQLPDNRALARLQADAAGLRAARRQAALETVRSQRYTRLVLTFGLQLVRQAELQAESVALNEFATQTLTRQHKRVRRKGRRLAALNTAERHALRIAAKKLRYAAEFFAGLYPHKRARLYLAALAELQDVLGTLNDAAVTQRLLSELTAPRGQAAGIVSGWTACSSRVRLQKLHQAWRNFTQQKIFWK
;
A
#
# COMPACT_ATOMS: atom_id res chain seq x y z
N MET A 1 -33.71 -30.27 -14.64
CA MET A 1 -34.37 -28.97 -14.85
C MET A 1 -33.67 -27.96 -13.95
N LEU A 2 -32.95 -27.00 -14.53
CA LEU A 2 -32.35 -25.88 -13.82
C LEU A 2 -33.45 -24.89 -13.40
N PRO A 3 -33.38 -24.28 -12.22
CA PRO A 3 -34.36 -23.27 -11.82
C PRO A 3 -34.33 -22.09 -12.80
N GLN A 4 -35.47 -21.70 -13.33
CA GLN A 4 -35.67 -20.66 -14.36
C GLN A 4 -35.13 -19.24 -14.02
N GLY A 5 -34.55 -19.03 -12.85
CA GLY A 5 -33.92 -17.75 -12.44
C GLY A 5 -32.42 -17.64 -12.73
N PHE A 6 -31.77 -18.70 -13.25
CA PHE A 6 -30.29 -18.74 -13.42
C PHE A 6 -29.83 -18.48 -14.87
N LEU A 7 -30.78 -18.30 -15.81
CA LEU A 7 -30.46 -18.25 -17.25
C LEU A 7 -30.44 -16.86 -17.87
N LEU A 8 -30.44 -15.77 -17.08
CA LEU A 8 -30.50 -14.40 -17.62
C LEU A 8 -29.48 -13.47 -17.00
N SER A 9 -28.18 -13.80 -17.12
CA SER A 9 -27.12 -12.78 -17.04
C SER A 9 -25.82 -13.32 -17.65
N ILE A 10 -25.86 -13.74 -18.91
CA ILE A 10 -24.66 -13.96 -19.71
C ILE A 10 -24.60 -12.82 -20.74
N ALA A 11 -24.35 -11.63 -20.31
CA ALA A 11 -23.94 -10.54 -21.18
C ALA A 11 -23.68 -9.28 -20.33
N LEU A 12 -22.53 -8.90 -20.28
CA LEU A 12 -21.82 -7.73 -19.75
C LEU A 12 -20.86 -8.20 -18.65
N MET A 13 -19.56 -7.97 -18.91
CA MET A 13 -18.54 -8.10 -17.87
C MET A 13 -18.90 -7.11 -16.75
N PRO A 14 -19.47 -7.52 -15.62
CA PRO A 14 -19.63 -6.61 -14.50
C PRO A 14 -18.23 -6.49 -13.89
N ILE A 15 -17.66 -5.31 -13.96
CA ILE A 15 -16.53 -4.96 -13.12
C ILE A 15 -17.05 -5.03 -11.69
N GLU A 16 -16.61 -6.03 -10.95
CA GLU A 16 -16.89 -6.15 -9.52
C GLU A 16 -16.13 -5.04 -8.80
N ILE A 17 -16.85 -4.19 -8.07
CA ILE A 17 -16.26 -3.12 -7.23
C ILE A 17 -16.54 -3.50 -5.79
N GLU A 18 -15.49 -3.84 -5.05
CA GLU A 18 -15.61 -4.33 -3.69
C GLU A 18 -14.57 -3.72 -2.74
N LEU A 19 -14.97 -3.55 -1.48
CA LEU A 19 -14.11 -3.20 -0.35
C LEU A 19 -14.05 -4.39 0.60
N LYS A 20 -12.82 -4.86 0.88
CA LYS A 20 -12.59 -6.00 1.77
C LYS A 20 -12.08 -5.57 3.13
N LEU A 21 -12.63 -6.18 4.16
CA LEU A 21 -12.34 -5.89 5.55
C LEU A 21 -12.18 -7.20 6.32
N THR A 22 -11.14 -7.34 7.14
CA THR A 22 -11.04 -8.43 8.11
C THR A 22 -11.70 -8.04 9.43
N ILE A 23 -12.37 -8.98 10.06
CA ILE A 23 -13.05 -8.79 11.34
C ILE A 23 -12.69 -9.90 12.32
N ASP A 24 -12.40 -9.55 13.58
CA ASP A 24 -12.24 -10.54 14.64
C ASP A 24 -13.59 -11.23 14.93
N SER A 25 -13.56 -12.54 15.14
CA SER A 25 -14.74 -13.35 15.46
C SER A 25 -15.50 -12.82 16.69
N ALA A 26 -14.82 -12.22 17.66
CA ALA A 26 -15.40 -11.58 18.84
C ALA A 26 -16.37 -10.43 18.48
N HIS A 27 -16.13 -9.76 17.34
CA HIS A 27 -16.93 -8.60 16.91
C HIS A 27 -18.07 -8.93 15.95
N VAL A 28 -18.15 -10.17 15.45
CA VAL A 28 -19.19 -10.61 14.51
C VAL A 28 -20.60 -10.42 15.05
N LYS A 29 -20.85 -10.76 16.31
CA LYS A 29 -22.17 -10.56 16.94
C LYS A 29 -22.58 -9.08 16.96
N ARG A 30 -21.60 -8.19 17.18
CA ARG A 30 -21.82 -6.73 17.18
C ARG A 30 -22.12 -6.23 15.78
N LEU A 31 -21.41 -6.71 14.75
CA LEU A 31 -21.71 -6.39 13.35
C LEU A 31 -23.14 -6.78 12.99
N ARG A 32 -23.56 -8.02 13.24
CA ARG A 32 -24.93 -8.50 12.92
C ARG A 32 -26.04 -7.68 13.57
N ARG A 33 -25.78 -7.00 14.68
CA ARG A 33 -26.73 -6.16 15.43
C ARG A 33 -26.53 -4.66 15.17
N HIS A 34 -25.61 -4.31 14.27
CA HIS A 34 -25.23 -2.91 14.06
C HIS A 34 -26.43 -2.08 13.56
N PRO A 35 -26.69 -0.87 14.15
CA PRO A 35 -27.83 -0.03 13.77
C PRO A 35 -27.84 0.34 12.27
N VAL A 36 -26.67 0.62 11.68
CA VAL A 36 -26.54 0.95 10.25
C VAL A 36 -27.03 -0.19 9.38
N LEU A 37 -26.70 -1.46 9.71
CA LEU A 37 -27.22 -2.60 8.95
C LEU A 37 -28.75 -2.67 9.08
N LYS A 38 -29.28 -2.50 10.29
CA LYS A 38 -30.73 -2.55 10.52
C LYS A 38 -31.49 -1.47 9.76
N SER A 39 -30.91 -0.27 9.62
CA SER A 39 -31.57 0.85 8.93
C SER A 39 -31.50 0.75 7.40
N MET A 40 -30.52 0.04 6.85
CA MET A 40 -30.28 -0.04 5.39
C MET A 40 -30.72 -1.36 4.77
N VAL A 41 -30.91 -2.43 5.59
CA VAL A 41 -31.16 -3.77 5.09
C VAL A 41 -32.52 -3.87 4.35
N GLN A 42 -32.45 -4.51 3.18
CA GLN A 42 -33.63 -4.85 2.35
C GLN A 42 -33.91 -6.35 2.46
N GLY A 43 -34.96 -6.70 3.13
CA GLY A 43 -35.36 -8.09 3.32
C GLY A 43 -34.55 -8.86 4.37
N LYS A 44 -34.63 -10.19 4.31
CA LYS A 44 -33.93 -11.07 5.26
C LYS A 44 -32.51 -11.39 4.76
N PRO A 45 -31.51 -11.49 5.65
CA PRO A 45 -30.19 -11.95 5.25
C PRO A 45 -30.25 -13.39 4.73
N ARG A 46 -29.45 -13.66 3.69
CA ARG A 46 -29.30 -15.01 3.13
C ARG A 46 -28.05 -15.65 3.72
N ARG A 47 -28.16 -16.88 4.19
CA ARG A 47 -27.02 -17.63 4.72
C ARG A 47 -26.86 -18.93 3.94
N HIS A 48 -25.68 -19.17 3.39
CA HIS A 48 -25.36 -20.39 2.67
C HIS A 48 -23.91 -20.79 2.89
N LYS A 49 -23.64 -22.08 2.72
CA LYS A 49 -22.30 -22.62 2.80
C LYS A 49 -21.65 -22.56 1.41
N LEU A 50 -20.43 -22.07 1.35
CA LEU A 50 -19.63 -21.98 0.14
C LEU A 50 -18.41 -22.88 0.26
N TYR A 51 -18.37 -23.87 -0.62
CA TYR A 51 -17.21 -24.75 -0.76
C TYR A 51 -16.62 -24.53 -2.15
N SER A 52 -15.36 -24.10 -2.21
CA SER A 52 -14.69 -23.79 -3.46
C SER A 52 -13.33 -24.46 -3.54
N ILE A 53 -13.06 -25.08 -4.69
CA ILE A 53 -11.77 -25.69 -5.02
C ILE A 53 -11.09 -24.76 -6.01
N TYR A 54 -9.84 -24.36 -5.72
CA TYR A 54 -9.04 -23.54 -6.61
C TYR A 54 -8.03 -24.41 -7.36
N PHE A 55 -7.81 -24.06 -8.61
CA PHE A 55 -6.96 -24.80 -9.54
C PHE A 55 -5.87 -23.90 -10.11
N ASP A 56 -4.67 -24.46 -10.23
CA ASP A 56 -3.57 -23.90 -11.00
C ASP A 56 -2.64 -25.03 -11.47
N THR A 57 -1.65 -24.70 -12.28
CA THR A 57 -0.56 -25.62 -12.60
C THR A 57 0.47 -25.68 -11.46
N PRO A 58 1.31 -26.71 -11.38
CA PRO A 58 2.40 -26.75 -10.40
C PRO A 58 3.32 -25.52 -10.45
N GLU A 59 3.47 -24.92 -11.65
CA GLU A 59 4.27 -23.71 -11.89
C GLU A 59 3.51 -22.41 -11.60
N GLN A 60 2.22 -22.49 -11.20
CA GLN A 60 1.36 -21.34 -10.91
C GLN A 60 1.14 -20.43 -12.13
N ASP A 61 0.93 -21.01 -13.30
CA ASP A 61 0.78 -20.28 -14.56
C ASP A 61 -0.41 -19.28 -14.53
N LEU A 62 -1.53 -19.64 -13.86
CA LEU A 62 -2.67 -18.74 -13.72
C LEU A 62 -2.34 -17.55 -12.81
N LEU A 63 -1.72 -17.82 -11.66
CA LEU A 63 -1.29 -16.74 -10.74
C LEU A 63 -0.31 -15.80 -11.42
N GLN A 64 0.68 -16.31 -12.15
CA GLN A 64 1.67 -15.51 -12.89
C GLN A 64 1.01 -14.66 -13.98
N ALA A 65 -0.05 -15.16 -14.60
CA ALA A 65 -0.85 -14.42 -15.58
C ALA A 65 -1.84 -13.41 -14.94
N GLY A 66 -1.91 -13.36 -13.58
CA GLY A 66 -2.82 -12.48 -12.86
C GLY A 66 -4.27 -12.97 -12.79
N PHE A 67 -4.48 -14.27 -12.97
CA PHE A 67 -5.81 -14.90 -12.93
C PHE A 67 -5.93 -15.91 -11.79
N THR A 68 -7.17 -16.19 -11.40
CA THR A 68 -7.52 -17.29 -10.50
C THR A 68 -8.70 -18.08 -11.08
N LEU A 69 -8.67 -19.41 -10.94
CA LEU A 69 -9.74 -20.29 -11.36
C LEU A 69 -10.24 -21.08 -10.16
N ARG A 70 -11.55 -21.02 -9.96
CA ARG A 70 -12.23 -21.81 -8.92
C ARG A 70 -13.41 -22.57 -9.46
N LEU A 71 -13.69 -23.72 -8.88
CA LEU A 71 -14.95 -24.43 -8.98
C LEU A 71 -15.69 -24.35 -7.65
N ARG A 72 -16.94 -23.90 -7.69
CA ARG A 72 -17.78 -23.75 -6.51
C ARG A 72 -19.05 -24.58 -6.69
N ARG A 73 -19.45 -25.29 -5.65
CA ARG A 73 -20.71 -26.02 -5.64
C ARG A 73 -21.81 -25.13 -5.07
N ILE A 74 -22.84 -24.84 -5.88
CA ILE A 74 -23.98 -24.01 -5.52
C ILE A 74 -25.24 -24.82 -5.80
N SER A 75 -26.08 -25.09 -4.80
CA SER A 75 -27.35 -25.83 -4.94
C SER A 75 -27.22 -27.12 -5.75
N GLY A 76 -26.13 -27.84 -5.59
CA GLY A 76 -25.88 -29.12 -6.28
C GLY A 76 -25.16 -28.99 -7.64
N CYS A 77 -25.11 -27.82 -8.23
CA CYS A 77 -24.44 -27.55 -9.51
C CYS A 77 -23.02 -27.02 -9.29
N TRP A 78 -22.11 -27.37 -10.20
CA TRP A 78 -20.78 -26.80 -10.23
C TRP A 78 -20.76 -25.54 -11.09
N VAL A 79 -20.19 -24.47 -10.57
CA VAL A 79 -19.96 -23.21 -11.26
C VAL A 79 -18.47 -22.95 -11.31
N GLN A 80 -17.94 -22.74 -12.51
CA GLN A 80 -16.58 -22.32 -12.73
C GLN A 80 -16.52 -20.80 -12.80
N THR A 81 -15.59 -20.25 -12.02
CA THR A 81 -15.34 -18.82 -11.99
C THR A 81 -13.87 -18.57 -12.36
N VAL A 82 -13.63 -17.65 -13.27
CA VAL A 82 -12.31 -17.07 -13.52
C VAL A 82 -12.36 -15.61 -13.10
N LYS A 83 -11.42 -15.21 -12.23
CA LYS A 83 -11.22 -13.80 -11.86
C LYS A 83 -9.84 -13.37 -12.30
N GLY A 84 -9.72 -12.21 -12.92
CA GLY A 84 -8.43 -11.69 -13.33
C GLY A 84 -8.57 -10.38 -14.08
N GLY A 85 -7.41 -9.78 -14.37
CA GLY A 85 -7.39 -8.44 -14.93
C GLY A 85 -8.10 -7.44 -14.00
N GLY A 86 -7.66 -6.23 -13.93
CA GLY A 86 -8.32 -5.25 -13.07
C GLY A 86 -7.32 -4.31 -12.43
N SER A 87 -7.83 -3.38 -11.63
CA SER A 87 -7.03 -2.40 -10.94
C SER A 87 -7.43 -2.31 -9.47
N GLU A 88 -6.51 -1.87 -8.66
CA GLU A 88 -6.78 -1.42 -7.30
C GLU A 88 -6.74 0.11 -7.30
N GLU A 89 -7.86 0.74 -7.01
CA GLU A 89 -7.96 2.20 -6.95
C GLU A 89 -8.49 2.64 -5.60
N GLY A 90 -7.67 3.37 -4.84
CA GLY A 90 -8.09 3.94 -3.55
C GLY A 90 -8.45 2.91 -2.47
N GLY A 91 -8.00 1.66 -2.57
CA GLY A 91 -8.37 0.56 -1.67
C GLY A 91 -9.61 -0.22 -2.12
N LEU A 92 -10.17 0.10 -3.28
CA LEU A 92 -11.20 -0.70 -3.93
C LEU A 92 -10.57 -1.70 -4.89
N HIS A 93 -11.11 -2.90 -4.91
CA HIS A 93 -10.77 -3.91 -5.90
C HIS A 93 -11.75 -3.80 -7.07
N HIS A 94 -11.19 -3.57 -8.25
CA HIS A 94 -11.92 -3.65 -9.52
C HIS A 94 -11.43 -4.89 -10.23
N ARG A 95 -12.27 -5.91 -10.41
CA ARG A 95 -11.87 -7.18 -11.04
C ARG A 95 -12.89 -7.62 -12.06
N ASN A 96 -12.39 -8.17 -13.17
CA ASN A 96 -13.24 -8.88 -14.11
C ASN A 96 -13.55 -10.26 -13.53
N GLU A 97 -14.82 -10.64 -13.56
CA GLU A 97 -15.29 -11.94 -13.13
C GLU A 97 -16.13 -12.59 -14.23
N TRP A 98 -15.76 -13.82 -14.60
CA TRP A 98 -16.51 -14.64 -15.57
C TRP A 98 -16.97 -15.90 -14.87
N GLU A 99 -18.25 -16.19 -14.94
CA GLU A 99 -18.86 -17.39 -14.34
C GLU A 99 -19.68 -18.17 -15.37
N TRP A 100 -19.54 -19.48 -15.33
CA TRP A 100 -20.36 -20.39 -16.13
C TRP A 100 -20.54 -21.74 -15.43
N PRO A 101 -21.72 -22.43 -15.67
CA PRO A 101 -21.95 -23.76 -15.14
C PRO A 101 -21.04 -24.79 -15.84
N VAL A 102 -20.56 -25.77 -15.08
CA VAL A 102 -19.77 -26.89 -15.58
C VAL A 102 -20.40 -28.21 -15.15
N ARG A 103 -20.13 -29.28 -15.89
CA ARG A 103 -20.78 -30.58 -15.69
C ARG A 103 -20.23 -31.35 -14.51
N SER A 104 -18.96 -31.15 -14.21
CA SER A 104 -18.22 -31.93 -13.21
C SER A 104 -17.41 -31.01 -12.29
N GLY A 105 -16.84 -31.58 -11.21
CA GLY A 105 -15.89 -30.89 -10.34
C GLY A 105 -14.48 -30.74 -10.97
N LYS A 106 -14.38 -30.70 -12.30
CA LYS A 106 -13.12 -30.50 -13.04
C LYS A 106 -13.22 -29.23 -13.88
N PRO A 107 -12.11 -28.49 -14.05
CA PRO A 107 -12.08 -27.33 -14.95
C PRO A 107 -12.46 -27.69 -16.38
N GLU A 108 -13.30 -26.85 -16.98
CA GLU A 108 -13.74 -26.98 -18.37
C GLU A 108 -13.29 -25.74 -19.19
N PRO A 109 -13.24 -25.84 -20.53
CA PRO A 109 -12.95 -24.70 -21.39
C PRO A 109 -13.93 -23.55 -21.14
N ALA A 110 -13.44 -22.32 -21.34
CA ALA A 110 -14.27 -21.15 -21.25
C ALA A 110 -15.21 -21.06 -22.47
N PRO A 111 -16.45 -20.55 -22.29
CA PRO A 111 -17.33 -20.28 -23.42
C PRO A 111 -16.81 -19.11 -24.26
N SER A 112 -17.22 -19.04 -25.52
CA SER A 112 -16.86 -17.94 -26.45
C SER A 112 -17.31 -16.56 -25.98
N THR A 113 -18.28 -16.49 -25.05
CA THR A 113 -18.73 -15.27 -24.39
C THR A 113 -17.77 -14.74 -23.34
N ALA A 114 -16.70 -15.48 -22.98
CA ALA A 114 -15.65 -15.09 -22.05
C ALA A 114 -14.29 -15.09 -22.79
N PRO A 115 -13.98 -14.08 -23.61
CA PRO A 115 -12.83 -14.09 -24.50
C PRO A 115 -11.48 -14.18 -23.77
N ASP A 116 -11.27 -13.44 -22.69
CA ASP A 116 -10.01 -13.50 -21.95
C ASP A 116 -9.75 -14.87 -21.32
N PRO A 117 -10.71 -15.48 -20.56
CA PRO A 117 -10.57 -16.86 -20.12
C PRO A 117 -10.47 -17.86 -21.27
N ALA A 118 -11.09 -17.64 -22.42
CA ALA A 118 -10.99 -18.54 -23.56
C ALA A 118 -9.57 -18.58 -24.16
N LEU A 119 -8.88 -17.44 -24.20
CA LEU A 119 -7.48 -17.36 -24.60
C LEU A 119 -6.54 -17.98 -23.58
N LEU A 120 -6.85 -17.86 -22.30
CA LEU A 120 -6.05 -18.38 -21.20
C LEU A 120 -6.20 -19.90 -21.03
N LEU A 121 -7.45 -20.42 -20.97
CA LEU A 121 -7.79 -21.81 -20.68
C LEU A 121 -7.64 -22.72 -21.90
N THR A 122 -6.45 -22.78 -22.45
CA THR A 122 -6.13 -23.69 -23.57
C THR A 122 -6.21 -25.15 -23.15
N PRO A 123 -6.46 -26.10 -24.08
CA PRO A 123 -6.44 -27.54 -23.77
C PRO A 123 -5.13 -27.99 -23.09
N LYS A 124 -4.01 -27.42 -23.48
CA LYS A 124 -2.68 -27.69 -22.88
C LYS A 124 -2.62 -27.24 -21.42
N LEU A 125 -3.14 -26.07 -21.10
CA LEU A 125 -3.18 -25.57 -19.72
C LEU A 125 -4.15 -26.41 -18.88
N LEU A 126 -5.38 -26.65 -19.38
CA LEU A 126 -6.41 -27.43 -18.69
C LEU A 126 -5.92 -28.82 -18.28
N ALA A 127 -5.14 -29.50 -19.13
CA ALA A 127 -4.57 -30.83 -18.83
C ALA A 127 -3.57 -30.80 -17.65
N ARG A 128 -2.95 -29.65 -17.36
CA ARG A 128 -1.95 -29.48 -16.30
C ARG A 128 -2.54 -28.97 -14.98
N LEU A 129 -3.78 -28.45 -15.00
CA LEU A 129 -4.44 -27.93 -13.80
C LEU A 129 -4.59 -29.02 -12.73
N ARG A 130 -4.30 -28.63 -11.49
CA ARG A 130 -4.47 -29.46 -10.29
C ARG A 130 -5.17 -28.63 -9.21
N PRO A 131 -5.94 -29.25 -8.32
CA PRO A 131 -6.44 -28.57 -7.13
C PRO A 131 -5.26 -28.17 -6.24
N ILE A 132 -5.22 -26.90 -5.82
CA ILE A 132 -4.12 -26.34 -5.02
C ILE A 132 -4.54 -26.00 -3.61
N PHE A 133 -5.75 -25.46 -3.42
CA PHE A 133 -6.32 -25.19 -2.11
C PHE A 133 -7.86 -25.18 -2.17
N VAL A 134 -8.45 -25.21 -0.99
CA VAL A 134 -9.91 -25.21 -0.80
C VAL A 134 -10.28 -24.10 0.17
N THR A 135 -11.41 -23.44 -0.07
CA THR A 135 -12.06 -22.58 0.92
C THR A 135 -13.41 -23.13 1.30
N ASP A 136 -13.67 -23.26 2.60
CA ASP A 136 -14.91 -23.79 3.16
C ASP A 136 -15.43 -22.81 4.23
N PHE A 137 -16.47 -22.05 3.93
CA PHE A 137 -16.97 -21.03 4.82
C PHE A 137 -18.48 -20.80 4.68
N TRP A 138 -19.08 -20.23 5.71
CA TRP A 138 -20.42 -19.73 5.69
C TRP A 138 -20.43 -18.26 5.29
N ARG A 139 -21.17 -17.92 4.23
CA ARG A 139 -21.50 -16.55 3.85
C ARG A 139 -22.86 -16.17 4.39
N THR A 140 -22.93 -15.03 5.09
CA THR A 140 -24.18 -14.35 5.40
C THR A 140 -24.19 -13.03 4.65
N ALA A 141 -25.14 -12.88 3.71
CA ALA A 141 -25.24 -11.70 2.85
C ALA A 141 -26.47 -10.86 3.20
N TRP A 142 -26.30 -9.57 3.31
CA TRP A 142 -27.34 -8.55 3.46
C TRP A 142 -27.36 -7.67 2.23
N GLN A 143 -28.56 -7.43 1.66
CA GLN A 143 -28.75 -6.40 0.65
C GLN A 143 -29.01 -5.09 1.38
N LEU A 144 -28.20 -4.08 1.14
CA LEU A 144 -28.30 -2.77 1.76
C LEU A 144 -28.71 -1.74 0.70
N ARG A 145 -29.55 -0.78 1.11
CA ARG A 145 -29.84 0.40 0.31
C ARG A 145 -29.56 1.65 1.13
N THR A 146 -28.67 2.50 0.62
CA THR A 146 -28.34 3.76 1.29
C THR A 146 -29.44 4.79 1.09
N ALA A 147 -29.45 5.86 1.89
CA ALA A 147 -30.39 6.98 1.72
C ALA A 147 -30.24 7.67 0.35
N GLN A 148 -29.04 7.61 -0.25
CA GLN A 148 -28.75 8.15 -1.59
C GLN A 148 -29.11 7.19 -2.72
N GLY A 149 -29.67 6.01 -2.37
CA GLY A 149 -30.14 5.03 -3.35
C GLY A 149 -29.10 4.01 -3.81
N ALA A 150 -27.86 4.04 -3.33
CA ALA A 150 -26.86 3.03 -3.67
C ALA A 150 -27.27 1.65 -3.12
N GLU A 151 -27.07 0.61 -3.92
CA GLU A 151 -27.32 -0.78 -3.58
C GLU A 151 -26.00 -1.50 -3.33
N ILE A 152 -25.85 -2.09 -2.14
CA ILE A 152 -24.62 -2.71 -1.68
C ILE A 152 -24.94 -4.12 -1.13
N GLU A 153 -24.22 -5.12 -1.57
CA GLU A 153 -24.20 -6.40 -0.85
C GLU A 153 -23.10 -6.35 0.22
N LEU A 154 -23.51 -6.53 1.48
CA LEU A 154 -22.57 -6.78 2.57
C LEU A 154 -22.53 -8.28 2.83
N ALA A 155 -21.40 -8.92 2.60
CA ALA A 155 -21.17 -10.33 2.86
C ALA A 155 -20.24 -10.52 4.05
N LEU A 156 -20.65 -11.32 5.03
CA LEU A 156 -19.83 -11.79 6.14
C LEU A 156 -19.46 -13.25 5.89
N ASP A 157 -18.17 -13.52 5.71
CA ASP A 157 -17.62 -14.85 5.48
C ASP A 157 -16.90 -15.37 6.73
N GLN A 158 -17.28 -16.57 7.18
CA GLN A 158 -16.71 -17.21 8.37
C GLN A 158 -16.43 -18.69 8.08
N GLY A 159 -15.19 -19.11 8.21
CA GLY A 159 -14.75 -20.50 7.96
C GLY A 159 -13.26 -20.61 7.85
N GLU A 160 -12.79 -21.44 6.93
CA GLU A 160 -11.39 -21.79 6.81
C GLU A 160 -10.95 -21.95 5.36
N ALA A 161 -9.66 -21.73 5.12
CA ALA A 161 -8.97 -22.09 3.90
C ALA A 161 -7.95 -23.18 4.21
N HIS A 162 -7.87 -24.19 3.33
CA HIS A 162 -6.98 -25.34 3.48
C HIS A 162 -6.05 -25.49 2.28
N ALA A 163 -4.75 -25.59 2.53
CA ALA A 163 -3.72 -25.79 1.52
C ALA A 163 -2.75 -26.89 2.00
N GLY A 164 -2.94 -28.12 1.53
CA GLY A 164 -2.23 -29.28 2.07
C GLY A 164 -2.50 -29.42 3.58
N ASN A 165 -1.44 -29.42 4.39
CA ASN A 165 -1.52 -29.55 5.84
C ASN A 165 -1.67 -28.19 6.56
N ARG A 166 -1.77 -27.08 5.82
CA ARG A 166 -1.90 -25.74 6.39
C ARG A 166 -3.35 -25.30 6.36
N CYS A 167 -3.76 -24.58 7.40
CA CYS A 167 -5.09 -24.03 7.54
C CYS A 167 -5.01 -22.57 7.97
N GLN A 168 -5.91 -21.74 7.43
CA GLN A 168 -6.06 -20.35 7.81
C GLN A 168 -7.55 -20.02 8.00
N ALA A 169 -7.88 -19.36 9.11
CA ALA A 169 -9.23 -18.88 9.36
C ALA A 169 -9.64 -17.82 8.35
N ILE A 170 -10.89 -17.88 7.93
CA ILE A 170 -11.59 -16.85 7.13
C ILE A 170 -12.56 -16.15 8.08
N SER A 171 -12.38 -14.87 8.31
CA SER A 171 -13.32 -14.02 9.04
C SER A 171 -13.24 -12.61 8.45
N GLU A 172 -14.11 -12.34 7.46
CA GLU A 172 -14.04 -11.09 6.70
C GLU A 172 -15.41 -10.58 6.29
N VAL A 173 -15.45 -9.29 6.01
CA VAL A 173 -16.62 -8.57 5.50
C VAL A 173 -16.25 -8.03 4.11
N GLU A 174 -17.05 -8.33 3.12
CA GLU A 174 -16.97 -7.74 1.78
C GLU A 174 -18.16 -6.81 1.59
N LEU A 175 -17.89 -5.61 1.11
CA LEU A 175 -18.89 -4.65 0.66
C LEU A 175 -18.76 -4.55 -0.86
N GLU A 176 -19.76 -5.07 -1.58
CA GLU A 176 -19.79 -5.08 -3.04
C GLU A 176 -20.84 -4.09 -3.54
N LEU A 177 -20.46 -3.21 -4.45
CA LEU A 177 -21.36 -2.27 -5.10
C LEU A 177 -22.19 -2.97 -6.17
N LYS A 178 -23.51 -2.94 -6.03
CA LYS A 178 -24.45 -3.45 -7.05
C LYS A 178 -25.02 -2.34 -7.92
N ALA A 179 -25.22 -1.14 -7.35
CA ALA A 179 -25.63 0.06 -8.09
C ALA A 179 -25.30 1.32 -7.29
N GLY A 180 -25.05 2.43 -7.98
CA GLY A 180 -24.76 3.73 -7.38
C GLY A 180 -23.28 4.07 -7.37
N GLU A 181 -22.88 4.96 -6.45
CA GLU A 181 -21.53 5.52 -6.37
C GLU A 181 -20.62 4.69 -5.47
N ALA A 182 -19.36 4.47 -5.89
CA ALA A 182 -18.37 3.70 -5.14
C ALA A 182 -18.02 4.32 -3.78
N THR A 183 -18.20 5.63 -3.61
CA THR A 183 -18.07 6.34 -2.34
C THR A 183 -18.94 5.76 -1.24
N SER A 184 -20.10 5.22 -1.59
CA SER A 184 -21.04 4.61 -0.64
C SER A 184 -20.46 3.42 0.11
N LEU A 185 -19.53 2.66 -0.50
CA LEU A 185 -18.85 1.54 0.17
C LEU A 185 -18.03 2.03 1.37
N PHE A 186 -17.26 3.10 1.18
CA PHE A 186 -16.45 3.69 2.25
C PHE A 186 -17.31 4.35 3.32
N GLU A 187 -18.40 5.01 2.94
CA GLU A 187 -19.31 5.65 3.89
C GLU A 187 -19.97 4.62 4.81
N VAL A 188 -20.46 3.49 4.25
CA VAL A 188 -21.00 2.38 5.02
C VAL A 188 -19.92 1.76 5.92
N ALA A 189 -18.71 1.51 5.39
CA ALA A 189 -17.61 0.98 6.18
C ALA A 189 -17.24 1.91 7.35
N LEU A 190 -17.08 3.22 7.12
CA LEU A 190 -16.79 4.22 8.15
C LEU A 190 -17.92 4.32 9.20
N ALA A 191 -19.17 4.19 8.78
CA ALA A 191 -20.30 4.19 9.69
C ALA A 191 -20.30 2.97 10.62
N ILE A 192 -20.02 1.79 10.08
CA ILE A 192 -19.92 0.53 10.84
C ILE A 192 -18.71 0.59 11.78
N GLN A 193 -17.57 1.11 11.31
CA GLN A 193 -16.31 1.17 12.08
C GLN A 193 -16.43 1.96 13.39
N LYS A 194 -17.39 2.86 13.51
CA LYS A 194 -17.62 3.61 14.77
C LYS A 194 -17.86 2.69 15.97
N GLN A 195 -18.39 1.50 15.73
CA GLN A 195 -18.76 0.54 16.78
C GLN A 195 -18.12 -0.83 16.62
N VAL A 196 -17.76 -1.24 15.40
CA VAL A 196 -17.21 -2.56 15.08
C VAL A 196 -15.79 -2.39 14.58
N PRO A 197 -14.78 -2.88 15.33
CA PRO A 197 -13.41 -2.90 14.84
C PRO A 197 -13.25 -3.86 13.67
N PHE A 198 -12.58 -3.38 12.62
CA PHE A 198 -12.11 -4.18 11.49
C PHE A 198 -10.91 -3.50 10.80
N TRP A 199 -10.27 -4.20 9.90
CA TRP A 199 -9.09 -3.74 9.18
C TRP A 199 -9.31 -3.89 7.68
N VAL A 200 -8.75 -2.98 6.89
CA VAL A 200 -8.77 -3.09 5.43
C VAL A 200 -7.90 -4.26 5.01
N GLU A 201 -8.42 -5.09 4.10
CA GLU A 201 -7.73 -6.25 3.54
C GLU A 201 -7.52 -6.06 2.04
N ASP A 202 -6.27 -5.95 1.62
CA ASP A 202 -5.93 -5.74 0.21
C ASP A 202 -5.81 -7.06 -0.56
N LEU A 203 -5.52 -8.16 0.14
CA LEU A 203 -5.37 -9.45 -0.51
C LEU A 203 -6.72 -10.16 -0.64
N SER A 204 -6.99 -10.68 -1.84
CA SER A 204 -8.12 -11.58 -2.02
C SER A 204 -7.92 -12.88 -1.25
N LYS A 205 -9.02 -13.61 -0.97
CA LYS A 205 -8.97 -14.97 -0.40
C LYS A 205 -7.99 -15.87 -1.17
N ALA A 206 -8.03 -15.81 -2.50
CA ALA A 206 -7.14 -16.60 -3.34
C ALA A 206 -5.67 -16.24 -3.14
N GLN A 207 -5.31 -14.95 -3.15
CA GLN A 207 -3.92 -14.51 -2.91
C GLN A 207 -3.40 -14.96 -1.55
N ARG A 208 -4.21 -14.82 -0.49
CA ARG A 208 -3.84 -15.32 0.85
C ARG A 208 -3.64 -16.84 0.87
N CYS A 209 -4.50 -17.58 0.13
CA CYS A 209 -4.34 -19.04 0.02
C CYS A 209 -3.09 -19.45 -0.78
N TYR A 210 -2.71 -18.72 -1.82
CA TYR A 210 -1.43 -18.96 -2.51
C TYR A 210 -0.23 -18.76 -1.56
N LEU A 211 -0.25 -17.71 -0.74
CA LEU A 211 0.76 -17.51 0.31
C LEU A 211 0.74 -18.63 1.35
N LEU A 212 -0.45 -19.12 1.71
CA LEU A 212 -0.61 -20.26 2.59
C LEU A 212 0.02 -21.53 1.97
N CYS A 213 -0.14 -21.76 0.65
CA CYS A 213 0.48 -22.88 -0.07
C CYS A 213 2.00 -22.83 -0.04
N SER A 214 2.60 -21.70 -0.40
CA SER A 214 4.06 -21.53 -0.42
C SER A 214 4.67 -21.47 0.98
N GLY A 215 3.94 -20.92 1.94
CA GLY A 215 4.45 -20.58 3.27
C GLY A 215 5.35 -19.36 3.28
N GLU A 216 5.33 -18.61 2.19
CA GLU A 216 6.08 -17.37 2.04
C GLU A 216 5.24 -16.16 2.43
N THR A 217 5.91 -15.07 2.75
CA THR A 217 5.31 -13.75 2.88
C THR A 217 5.56 -12.94 1.62
N LEU A 218 4.70 -11.99 1.29
CA LEU A 218 4.95 -11.08 0.19
C LEU A 218 6.24 -10.28 0.46
N PRO A 219 7.13 -10.13 -0.53
CA PRO A 219 8.33 -9.33 -0.33
C PRO A 219 7.99 -7.85 -0.07
N PRO A 220 8.89 -7.08 0.61
CA PRO A 220 8.67 -5.66 0.83
C PRO A 220 8.40 -4.89 -0.45
N GLN A 221 7.26 -4.22 -0.51
CA GLN A 221 6.82 -3.51 -1.70
C GLN A 221 7.55 -2.18 -1.84
N ARG A 222 8.39 -2.07 -2.87
CA ARG A 222 9.09 -0.85 -3.22
C ARG A 222 8.23 0.05 -4.11
N ALA A 223 8.51 1.35 -4.06
CA ALA A 223 7.87 2.31 -4.94
C ALA A 223 8.09 1.95 -6.41
N GLN A 224 7.01 1.80 -7.16
CA GLN A 224 7.05 1.61 -8.60
C GLN A 224 6.95 2.95 -9.34
N PRO A 225 7.47 3.04 -10.58
CA PRO A 225 7.23 4.18 -11.44
C PRO A 225 5.74 4.33 -11.73
N VAL A 226 5.19 5.53 -11.49
CA VAL A 226 3.77 5.80 -11.77
C VAL A 226 3.56 5.99 -13.27
N LYS A 227 2.65 5.23 -13.85
CA LYS A 227 2.29 5.36 -15.27
C LYS A 227 1.26 6.48 -15.43
N LEU A 228 1.70 7.64 -15.88
CA LEU A 228 0.85 8.77 -16.25
C LEU A 228 0.76 8.89 -17.76
N ALA A 229 -0.43 9.19 -18.28
CA ALA A 229 -0.65 9.52 -19.69
C ALA A 229 -0.88 11.04 -19.85
N PRO A 230 -0.38 11.68 -20.93
CA PRO A 230 -0.55 13.11 -21.16
C PRO A 230 -2.02 13.57 -21.22
N ALA A 231 -2.94 12.65 -21.59
CA ALA A 231 -4.37 12.91 -21.67
C ALA A 231 -5.08 12.90 -20.30
N MET A 232 -4.42 12.47 -19.23
CA MET A 232 -5.01 12.49 -17.88
C MET A 232 -5.20 13.93 -17.40
N SER A 233 -6.29 14.16 -16.65
CA SER A 233 -6.45 15.38 -15.87
C SER A 233 -5.45 15.43 -14.70
N VAL A 234 -5.24 16.60 -14.12
CA VAL A 234 -4.41 16.76 -12.91
C VAL A 234 -4.96 15.93 -11.76
N THR A 235 -6.28 15.90 -11.62
CA THR A 235 -7.00 15.10 -10.63
C THR A 235 -6.77 13.59 -10.82
N GLN A 236 -6.90 13.07 -12.04
CA GLN A 236 -6.62 11.66 -12.34
C GLN A 236 -5.16 11.30 -12.07
N ALA A 237 -4.22 12.20 -12.39
CA ALA A 237 -2.81 11.99 -12.09
C ALA A 237 -2.55 11.94 -10.57
N PHE A 238 -3.21 12.81 -9.79
CA PHE A 238 -3.13 12.74 -8.34
C PHE A 238 -3.65 11.43 -7.78
N GLN A 239 -4.83 10.98 -8.23
CA GLN A 239 -5.43 9.73 -7.80
C GLN A 239 -4.51 8.55 -8.09
N ARG A 240 -3.96 8.48 -9.30
CA ARG A 240 -3.02 7.42 -9.68
C ARG A 240 -1.78 7.42 -8.78
N ILE A 241 -1.16 8.59 -8.57
CA ILE A 241 0.02 8.75 -7.70
C ILE A 241 -0.31 8.37 -6.25
N ALA A 242 -1.41 8.86 -5.74
CA ALA A 242 -1.81 8.64 -4.35
C ALA A 242 -2.26 7.20 -4.10
N GLY A 243 -2.98 6.59 -5.05
CA GLY A 243 -3.36 5.18 -5.02
C GLY A 243 -2.15 4.25 -4.97
N GLU A 244 -1.18 4.44 -5.86
CA GLU A 244 0.08 3.66 -5.87
C GLU A 244 0.87 3.81 -4.56
N CYS A 245 0.87 5.01 -3.96
CA CYS A 245 1.52 5.22 -2.67
C CYS A 245 0.74 4.58 -1.51
N LEU A 246 -0.60 4.57 -1.57
CA LEU A 246 -1.43 3.90 -0.57
C LEU A 246 -1.25 2.38 -0.65
N ALA A 247 -1.29 1.80 -1.84
CA ALA A 247 -1.03 0.38 -2.07
C ALA A 247 0.37 -0.02 -1.57
N GLN A 248 1.41 0.80 -1.84
CA GLN A 248 2.75 0.59 -1.27
C GLN A 248 2.73 0.62 0.27
N LEU A 249 1.96 1.50 0.90
CA LEU A 249 1.84 1.55 2.35
C LEU A 249 1.19 0.28 2.90
N GLN A 250 0.03 -0.09 2.37
CA GLN A 250 -0.77 -1.21 2.85
C GLN A 250 -0.03 -2.55 2.67
N GLY A 251 0.57 -2.79 1.49
CA GLY A 251 1.34 -4.00 1.23
C GLY A 251 2.59 -4.17 2.11
N ASN A 252 3.07 -3.09 2.77
CA ASN A 252 4.16 -3.21 3.74
C ASN A 252 3.67 -3.27 5.19
N VAL A 253 2.49 -2.74 5.47
CA VAL A 253 1.93 -2.71 6.84
C VAL A 253 1.54 -4.10 7.31
N ALA A 254 1.06 -4.97 6.43
CA ALA A 254 0.68 -6.34 6.75
C ALA A 254 1.82 -7.13 7.42
N GLU A 255 3.05 -6.96 6.91
CA GLU A 255 4.25 -7.69 7.33
C GLU A 255 5.26 -6.82 8.13
N LEU A 256 4.81 -5.72 8.71
CA LEU A 256 5.66 -4.70 9.33
C LEU A 256 6.56 -5.24 10.46
N GLY A 257 6.16 -6.35 11.09
CA GLY A 257 6.90 -7.01 12.16
C GLY A 257 8.02 -7.94 11.71
N GLN A 258 8.06 -8.36 10.45
CA GLN A 258 8.97 -9.38 9.95
C GLN A 258 10.40 -8.83 9.73
N ASP A 259 10.60 -8.04 8.70
CA ASP A 259 11.88 -7.49 8.31
C ASP A 259 11.90 -5.95 8.45
N PRO A 260 13.05 -5.33 8.83
CA PRO A 260 13.19 -3.87 8.86
C PRO A 260 12.90 -3.16 7.52
N GLU A 261 12.96 -3.88 6.40
CA GLU A 261 12.69 -3.30 5.09
C GLU A 261 11.21 -2.96 4.90
N TYR A 262 10.26 -3.74 5.47
CA TYR A 262 8.83 -3.36 5.44
C TYR A 262 8.58 -2.03 6.16
N MET A 263 9.22 -1.83 7.33
CA MET A 263 9.18 -0.55 8.05
C MET A 263 9.76 0.58 7.21
N HIS A 264 10.88 0.33 6.52
CA HIS A 264 11.50 1.29 5.61
C HIS A 264 10.55 1.69 4.49
N GLN A 265 9.96 0.72 3.80
CA GLN A 265 9.07 0.95 2.65
C GLN A 265 7.73 1.59 3.05
N ALA A 266 7.13 1.19 4.18
CA ALA A 266 5.96 1.86 4.73
C ALA A 266 6.23 3.36 5.01
N ARG A 267 7.39 3.66 5.62
CA ARG A 267 7.84 5.05 5.85
C ARG A 267 8.10 5.82 4.55
N VAL A 268 8.62 5.14 3.52
CA VAL A 268 8.78 5.73 2.17
C VAL A 268 7.42 6.07 1.58
N ALA A 269 6.46 5.15 1.64
CA ALA A 269 5.11 5.34 1.14
C ALA A 269 4.42 6.54 1.79
N VAL A 270 4.43 6.64 3.13
CA VAL A 270 3.86 7.80 3.84
C VAL A 270 4.53 9.12 3.44
N ARG A 271 5.86 9.14 3.25
CA ARG A 271 6.55 10.35 2.78
C ARG A 271 6.17 10.73 1.36
N ARG A 272 5.98 9.75 0.47
CA ARG A 272 5.50 9.96 -0.91
C ARG A 272 4.09 10.52 -0.90
N LEU A 273 3.15 9.92 -0.13
CA LEU A 273 1.78 10.41 0.04
C LEU A 273 1.76 11.86 0.51
N ARG A 274 2.51 12.20 1.57
CA ARG A 274 2.61 13.57 2.07
C ARG A 274 3.19 14.53 1.04
N SER A 275 4.11 14.07 0.20
CA SER A 275 4.67 14.87 -0.87
C SER A 275 3.66 15.08 -1.99
N ALA A 276 2.92 14.06 -2.41
CA ALA A 276 1.82 14.16 -3.37
C ALA A 276 0.77 15.18 -2.90
N LEU A 277 0.24 15.03 -1.69
CA LEU A 277 -0.71 15.98 -1.10
C LEU A 277 -0.17 17.43 -1.07
N SER A 278 1.12 17.60 -0.77
CA SER A 278 1.74 18.94 -0.77
C SER A 278 1.97 19.53 -2.17
N LEU A 279 2.21 18.69 -3.20
CA LEU A 279 2.44 19.12 -4.57
C LEU A 279 1.14 19.50 -5.27
N PHE A 280 0.10 18.71 -5.02
CA PHE A 280 -1.23 18.89 -5.61
C PHE A 280 -2.18 19.75 -4.74
N GLY A 281 -1.73 20.24 -3.58
CA GLY A 281 -2.57 20.93 -2.61
C GLY A 281 -3.32 22.16 -3.13
N VAL A 282 -2.91 22.72 -4.29
CA VAL A 282 -3.59 23.87 -4.94
C VAL A 282 -4.87 23.45 -5.66
N VAL A 283 -5.01 22.14 -5.96
CA VAL A 283 -6.16 21.58 -6.67
C VAL A 283 -6.97 20.58 -5.80
N LEU A 284 -6.51 20.33 -4.58
CA LEU A 284 -7.18 19.38 -3.69
C LEU A 284 -8.17 20.06 -2.76
N PRO A 285 -9.34 19.43 -2.51
CA PRO A 285 -10.30 19.87 -1.52
C PRO A 285 -9.71 19.95 -0.10
N GLU A 286 -10.31 20.79 0.75
CA GLU A 286 -9.90 20.94 2.15
C GLU A 286 -9.98 19.63 2.95
N ALA A 287 -10.83 18.70 2.55
CA ALA A 287 -10.96 17.38 3.17
C ALA A 287 -9.62 16.61 3.28
N PHE A 288 -8.67 16.86 2.38
CA PHE A 288 -7.33 16.25 2.45
C PHE A 288 -6.43 16.83 3.56
N VAL A 289 -6.80 17.93 4.19
CA VAL A 289 -6.07 18.49 5.35
C VAL A 289 -6.09 17.51 6.52
N GLY A 290 -7.24 16.88 6.79
CA GLY A 290 -7.37 15.83 7.81
C GLY A 290 -6.49 14.61 7.49
N VAL A 291 -6.48 14.16 6.25
CA VAL A 291 -5.60 13.05 5.79
C VAL A 291 -4.12 13.42 6.02
N MET A 292 -3.70 14.62 5.70
CA MET A 292 -2.33 15.07 5.94
C MET A 292 -1.97 15.07 7.44
N GLN A 293 -2.88 15.38 8.33
CA GLN A 293 -2.67 15.34 9.79
C GLN A 293 -2.48 13.89 10.25
N GLU A 294 -3.31 12.95 9.78
CA GLU A 294 -3.20 11.53 10.10
C GLU A 294 -1.90 10.91 9.56
N LEU A 295 -1.47 11.32 8.36
CA LEU A 295 -0.17 10.92 7.82
C LEU A 295 1.03 11.49 8.60
N ARG A 296 0.87 12.61 9.29
CA ARG A 296 1.88 13.11 10.24
C ARG A 296 1.88 12.29 11.51
N TRP A 297 0.70 11.93 12.02
CA TRP A 297 0.55 11.10 13.20
C TRP A 297 1.23 9.73 13.01
N ILE A 298 0.92 8.99 11.95
CA ILE A 298 1.55 7.67 11.72
C ILE A 298 3.07 7.79 11.52
N MET A 299 3.54 8.86 10.87
CA MET A 299 4.96 9.11 10.72
C MET A 299 5.69 9.33 12.07
N GLY A 300 4.97 9.81 13.09
CA GLY A 300 5.48 9.94 14.46
C GLY A 300 5.86 8.62 15.11
N TYR A 301 5.33 7.48 14.60
CA TYR A 301 5.66 6.12 15.06
C TYR A 301 6.60 5.39 14.10
N LEU A 302 6.31 5.41 12.80
CA LEU A 302 7.18 4.76 11.80
C LEU A 302 8.55 5.43 11.70
N GLY A 303 8.64 6.73 11.96
CA GLY A 303 9.89 7.49 11.93
C GLY A 303 10.89 6.99 12.97
N PRO A 304 10.57 7.10 14.27
CA PRO A 304 11.41 6.61 15.36
C PRO A 304 11.75 5.12 15.23
N ALA A 305 10.78 4.27 14.89
CA ALA A 305 11.04 2.83 14.70
C ALA A 305 12.13 2.59 13.66
N ARG A 306 12.07 3.26 12.49
CA ARG A 306 13.12 3.13 11.46
C ARG A 306 14.44 3.77 11.87
N ASP A 307 14.41 4.90 12.57
CA ASP A 307 15.66 5.56 13.02
C ASP A 307 16.41 4.63 13.99
N TRP A 308 15.72 3.94 14.92
CA TRP A 308 16.29 2.93 15.80
C TRP A 308 16.72 1.67 15.05
N ASP A 309 15.96 1.21 14.03
CA ASP A 309 16.41 0.10 13.18
C ASP A 309 17.76 0.40 12.53
N VAL A 310 17.92 1.55 11.88
CA VAL A 310 19.18 1.94 11.22
C VAL A 310 20.31 2.06 12.25
N PHE A 311 20.03 2.65 13.40
CA PHE A 311 21.05 2.83 14.44
C PHE A 311 21.61 1.49 14.94
N VAL A 312 20.71 0.55 15.27
CA VAL A 312 21.08 -0.75 15.83
C VAL A 312 21.65 -1.71 14.78
N THR A 313 21.12 -1.70 13.53
CA THR A 313 21.52 -2.70 12.53
C THR A 313 22.60 -2.20 11.55
N GLN A 314 22.87 -0.89 11.48
CA GLN A 314 23.84 -0.33 10.55
C GLN A 314 24.91 0.50 11.24
N THR A 315 24.52 1.47 12.10
CA THR A 315 25.46 2.41 12.70
C THR A 315 26.32 1.75 13.79
N LEU A 316 25.68 1.12 14.77
CA LEU A 316 26.40 0.49 15.88
C LEU A 316 27.30 -0.68 15.46
N PRO A 317 26.89 -1.59 14.55
CA PRO A 317 27.75 -2.67 14.10
C PRO A 317 29.03 -2.19 13.44
N GLN A 318 28.99 -1.15 12.61
CA GLN A 318 30.17 -0.57 11.96
C GLN A 318 31.21 -0.04 12.98
N ILE A 319 30.72 0.47 14.10
CA ILE A 319 31.59 0.97 15.18
C ILE A 319 32.13 -0.20 16.02
N ALA A 320 31.28 -1.18 16.32
CA ALA A 320 31.65 -2.36 17.11
C ALA A 320 32.70 -3.22 16.40
N GLU A 321 32.62 -3.34 15.08
CA GLU A 321 33.60 -4.04 14.26
C GLU A 321 35.02 -3.47 14.41
N GLN A 322 35.14 -2.14 14.64
CA GLN A 322 36.40 -1.48 14.86
C GLN A 322 36.89 -1.50 16.33
N LEU A 323 36.00 -1.85 17.24
CA LEU A 323 36.22 -1.87 18.69
C LEU A 323 35.61 -3.10 19.35
N PRO A 324 36.02 -4.32 18.97
CA PRO A 324 35.28 -5.56 19.34
C PRO A 324 35.25 -5.82 20.84
N ASP A 325 36.27 -5.44 21.59
CA ASP A 325 36.39 -5.70 23.03
C ASP A 325 35.84 -4.58 23.94
N ASN A 326 35.13 -3.59 23.35
CA ASN A 326 34.66 -2.44 24.12
C ASN A 326 33.34 -2.78 24.87
N ARG A 327 33.47 -3.11 26.15
CA ARG A 327 32.35 -3.47 27.03
C ARG A 327 31.30 -2.36 27.16
N ALA A 328 31.71 -1.08 27.11
CA ALA A 328 30.76 0.03 27.19
C ALA A 328 29.90 0.12 25.93
N LEU A 329 30.48 -0.14 24.75
CA LEU A 329 29.76 -0.20 23.49
C LEU A 329 28.79 -1.39 23.43
N ALA A 330 29.20 -2.56 23.94
CA ALA A 330 28.33 -3.74 24.02
C ALA A 330 27.09 -3.49 24.91
N ARG A 331 27.25 -2.80 26.05
CA ARG A 331 26.14 -2.40 26.91
C ARG A 331 25.21 -1.43 26.19
N LEU A 332 25.77 -0.41 25.51
CA LEU A 332 24.97 0.54 24.71
C LEU A 332 24.18 -0.16 23.60
N GLN A 333 24.77 -1.17 22.94
CA GLN A 333 24.05 -1.98 21.94
C GLN A 333 22.85 -2.74 22.54
N ALA A 334 23.02 -3.30 23.74
CA ALA A 334 21.94 -4.00 24.44
C ALA A 334 20.78 -3.05 24.81
N ASP A 335 21.10 -1.87 25.36
CA ASP A 335 20.11 -0.84 25.71
C ASP A 335 19.38 -0.31 24.44
N ALA A 336 20.15 -0.08 23.36
CA ALA A 336 19.61 0.35 22.07
C ALA A 336 18.68 -0.70 21.46
N ALA A 337 19.00 -1.99 21.60
CA ALA A 337 18.15 -3.09 21.13
C ALA A 337 16.79 -3.11 21.86
N GLY A 338 16.78 -2.84 23.17
CA GLY A 338 15.54 -2.71 23.95
C GLY A 338 14.65 -1.57 23.46
N LEU A 339 15.21 -0.39 23.25
CA LEU A 339 14.47 0.77 22.70
C LEU A 339 13.99 0.52 21.27
N ARG A 340 14.82 -0.11 20.43
CA ARG A 340 14.40 -0.55 19.09
C ARG A 340 13.16 -1.43 19.14
N ALA A 341 13.16 -2.46 20.02
CA ALA A 341 12.02 -3.36 20.17
C ALA A 341 10.75 -2.60 20.59
N ALA A 342 10.87 -1.70 21.58
CA ALA A 342 9.74 -0.89 22.05
C ALA A 342 9.19 0.04 20.94
N ARG A 343 10.06 0.68 20.16
CA ARG A 343 9.62 1.56 19.05
C ARG A 343 8.98 0.77 17.90
N ARG A 344 9.49 -0.42 17.59
CA ARG A 344 8.86 -1.32 16.60
C ARG A 344 7.49 -1.77 17.07
N GLN A 345 7.35 -2.17 18.34
CA GLN A 345 6.08 -2.57 18.92
C GLN A 345 5.05 -1.41 18.84
N ALA A 346 5.42 -0.21 19.23
CA ALA A 346 4.55 0.97 19.14
C ALA A 346 4.11 1.27 17.68
N ALA A 347 4.98 1.06 16.70
CA ALA A 347 4.64 1.20 15.29
C ALA A 347 3.65 0.12 14.83
N LEU A 348 3.84 -1.14 15.25
CA LEU A 348 2.90 -2.25 14.98
C LEU A 348 1.52 -1.99 15.57
N GLU A 349 1.45 -1.56 16.83
CA GLU A 349 0.19 -1.20 17.47
C GLU A 349 -0.52 -0.05 16.76
N THR A 350 0.25 0.93 16.29
CA THR A 350 -0.28 2.07 15.54
C THR A 350 -0.96 1.63 14.25
N VAL A 351 -0.32 0.78 13.44
CA VAL A 351 -0.90 0.32 12.17
C VAL A 351 -2.03 -0.70 12.34
N ARG A 352 -2.10 -1.35 13.50
CA ARG A 352 -3.20 -2.23 13.88
C ARG A 352 -4.37 -1.49 14.55
N SER A 353 -4.23 -0.18 14.80
CA SER A 353 -5.26 0.61 15.48
C SER A 353 -6.44 0.92 14.56
N GLN A 354 -7.63 1.09 15.16
CA GLN A 354 -8.82 1.55 14.43
C GLN A 354 -8.66 2.97 13.86
N ARG A 355 -7.72 3.77 14.40
CA ARG A 355 -7.36 5.08 13.85
C ARG A 355 -6.67 4.94 12.50
N TYR A 356 -5.77 3.96 12.35
CA TYR A 356 -5.13 3.66 11.07
C TYR A 356 -6.14 3.18 10.04
N THR A 357 -7.01 2.23 10.40
CA THR A 357 -8.08 1.77 9.50
C THR A 357 -8.96 2.94 9.04
N ARG A 358 -9.33 3.84 9.96
CA ARG A 358 -10.10 5.04 9.62
C ARG A 358 -9.34 5.96 8.67
N LEU A 359 -8.02 6.14 8.85
CA LEU A 359 -7.19 6.89 7.92
C LEU A 359 -7.26 6.29 6.51
N VAL A 360 -7.08 4.97 6.38
CA VAL A 360 -7.11 4.28 5.07
C VAL A 360 -8.47 4.44 4.41
N LEU A 361 -9.57 4.16 5.13
CA LEU A 361 -10.93 4.29 4.61
C LEU A 361 -11.27 5.74 4.23
N THR A 362 -10.90 6.70 5.08
CA THR A 362 -11.14 8.13 4.78
C THR A 362 -10.35 8.59 3.58
N PHE A 363 -9.10 8.13 3.45
CA PHE A 363 -8.28 8.48 2.30
C PHE A 363 -8.82 7.85 1.02
N GLY A 364 -9.20 6.56 1.03
CA GLY A 364 -9.87 5.90 -0.09
C GLY A 364 -11.14 6.63 -0.52
N LEU A 365 -12.01 7.00 0.44
CA LEU A 365 -13.20 7.80 0.17
C LEU A 365 -12.87 9.11 -0.55
N GLN A 366 -11.84 9.85 -0.08
CA GLN A 366 -11.47 11.12 -0.72
C GLN A 366 -10.89 10.91 -2.11
N LEU A 367 -10.14 9.83 -2.34
CA LEU A 367 -9.60 9.51 -3.67
C LEU A 367 -10.73 9.22 -4.66
N VAL A 368 -11.72 8.42 -4.27
CA VAL A 368 -12.87 8.07 -5.14
C VAL A 368 -13.74 9.29 -5.39
N ARG A 369 -14.07 10.09 -4.37
CA ARG A 369 -14.81 11.35 -4.55
C ARG A 369 -14.13 12.32 -5.52
N GLN A 370 -12.80 12.36 -5.48
CA GLN A 370 -12.05 13.21 -6.40
C GLN A 370 -12.15 12.75 -7.86
N ALA A 371 -12.42 11.44 -8.11
CA ALA A 371 -12.66 10.91 -9.46
C ALA A 371 -13.95 11.45 -10.08
N GLU A 372 -14.95 11.66 -9.26
CA GLU A 372 -16.29 12.08 -9.66
C GLU A 372 -16.37 13.59 -9.97
N LEU A 373 -15.36 14.37 -9.55
CA LEU A 373 -15.31 15.81 -9.83
C LEU A 373 -14.88 16.08 -11.27
N GLN A 374 -15.54 17.03 -11.93
CA GLN A 374 -15.27 17.39 -13.31
C GLN A 374 -13.83 17.88 -13.53
N ALA A 375 -13.29 17.59 -14.71
CA ALA A 375 -11.91 17.87 -15.11
C ALA A 375 -11.58 19.37 -15.02
N GLU A 376 -10.42 19.67 -14.44
CA GLU A 376 -9.85 21.01 -14.42
C GLU A 376 -9.37 21.46 -15.82
N SER A 377 -9.32 22.78 -16.02
CA SER A 377 -8.92 23.39 -17.29
C SER A 377 -7.40 23.33 -17.57
N VAL A 378 -6.57 22.92 -16.61
CA VAL A 378 -5.11 22.91 -16.77
C VAL A 378 -4.62 21.56 -17.27
N ALA A 379 -3.85 21.56 -18.36
CA ALA A 379 -3.23 20.36 -18.89
C ALA A 379 -2.19 19.78 -17.92
N LEU A 380 -2.17 18.45 -17.76
CA LEU A 380 -1.26 17.76 -16.84
C LEU A 380 0.22 18.11 -17.10
N ASN A 381 0.64 18.19 -18.36
CA ASN A 381 2.01 18.55 -18.72
C ASN A 381 2.38 19.97 -18.26
N GLU A 382 1.46 20.91 -18.34
CA GLU A 382 1.67 22.27 -17.85
C GLU A 382 1.81 22.30 -16.33
N PHE A 383 0.88 21.66 -15.60
CA PHE A 383 0.94 21.51 -14.15
C PHE A 383 2.24 20.85 -13.68
N ALA A 384 2.66 19.76 -14.33
CA ALA A 384 3.90 19.06 -14.05
C ALA A 384 5.13 19.96 -14.25
N THR A 385 5.19 20.64 -15.40
CA THR A 385 6.28 21.58 -15.75
C THR A 385 6.39 22.71 -14.74
N GLN A 386 5.27 23.35 -14.39
CA GLN A 386 5.24 24.43 -13.41
C GLN A 386 5.68 23.92 -12.03
N THR A 387 5.17 22.76 -11.60
CA THR A 387 5.49 22.17 -10.30
C THR A 387 6.96 21.78 -10.21
N LEU A 388 7.52 21.09 -11.20
CA LEU A 388 8.92 20.71 -11.28
C LEU A 388 9.84 21.95 -11.28
N THR A 389 9.50 22.97 -12.08
CA THR A 389 10.25 24.23 -12.14
C THR A 389 10.26 24.94 -10.79
N ARG A 390 9.12 25.02 -10.11
CA ARG A 390 8.99 25.61 -8.77
C ARG A 390 9.87 24.89 -7.74
N GLN A 391 9.82 23.55 -7.71
CA GLN A 391 10.62 22.76 -6.77
C GLN A 391 12.12 22.84 -7.10
N HIS A 392 12.51 22.79 -8.38
CA HIS A 392 13.89 22.95 -8.82
C HIS A 392 14.47 24.32 -8.38
N LYS A 393 13.75 25.41 -8.68
CA LYS A 393 14.15 26.77 -8.23
C LYS A 393 14.32 26.84 -6.70
N ARG A 394 13.46 26.15 -5.94
CA ARG A 394 13.53 26.10 -4.48
C ARG A 394 14.81 25.41 -4.01
N VAL A 395 15.19 24.28 -4.60
CA VAL A 395 16.44 23.58 -4.28
C VAL A 395 17.64 24.44 -4.61
N ARG A 396 17.70 25.02 -5.81
CA ARG A 396 18.79 25.92 -6.24
C ARG A 396 18.95 27.14 -5.33
N ARG A 397 17.84 27.76 -4.93
CA ARG A 397 17.87 28.90 -3.99
C ARG A 397 18.45 28.50 -2.64
N LYS A 398 18.04 27.34 -2.09
CA LYS A 398 18.52 26.88 -0.78
C LYS A 398 19.99 26.43 -0.80
N GLY A 399 20.48 25.90 -1.91
CA GLY A 399 21.87 25.48 -2.06
C GLY A 399 22.80 26.55 -2.63
N ARG A 400 22.36 27.78 -2.84
CA ARG A 400 23.15 28.85 -3.48
C ARG A 400 24.47 29.15 -2.77
N ARG A 401 24.48 29.10 -1.43
CA ARG A 401 25.66 29.31 -0.60
C ARG A 401 26.06 28.02 0.13
N LEU A 402 26.23 26.94 -0.62
CA LEU A 402 26.38 25.58 -0.08
C LEU A 402 27.45 25.47 1.00
N ALA A 403 28.62 26.11 0.79
CA ALA A 403 29.75 26.08 1.73
C ALA A 403 29.44 26.76 3.07
N ALA A 404 28.58 27.77 3.08
CA ALA A 404 28.22 28.55 4.26
C ALA A 404 26.94 28.05 4.98
N LEU A 405 26.31 26.99 4.49
CA LEU A 405 25.08 26.48 5.12
C LEU A 405 25.35 25.89 6.50
N ASN A 406 24.61 26.36 7.50
CA ASN A 406 24.55 25.74 8.81
C ASN A 406 23.74 24.43 8.80
N THR A 407 23.67 23.73 9.94
CA THR A 407 22.97 22.45 10.06
C THR A 407 21.48 22.54 9.71
N ALA A 408 20.79 23.59 10.17
CA ALA A 408 19.37 23.81 9.90
C ALA A 408 19.11 24.10 8.41
N GLU A 409 19.98 24.88 7.79
CA GLU A 409 19.89 25.20 6.35
C GLU A 409 20.17 23.97 5.47
N ARG A 410 21.16 23.14 5.84
CA ARG A 410 21.42 21.84 5.18
C ARG A 410 20.23 20.92 5.31
N HIS A 411 19.59 20.85 6.48
CA HIS A 411 18.36 20.09 6.66
C HIS A 411 17.21 20.62 5.79
N ALA A 412 17.06 21.94 5.69
CA ALA A 412 16.07 22.57 4.81
C ALA A 412 16.33 22.31 3.33
N LEU A 413 17.61 22.27 2.89
CA LEU A 413 18.01 21.86 1.54
C LEU A 413 17.67 20.39 1.28
N ARG A 414 17.98 19.50 2.24
CA ARG A 414 17.62 18.06 2.16
C ARG A 414 16.12 17.85 2.01
N ILE A 415 15.28 18.57 2.78
CA ILE A 415 13.83 18.49 2.63
C ILE A 415 13.39 18.96 1.24
N ALA A 416 13.96 20.06 0.73
CA ALA A 416 13.65 20.56 -0.61
C ALA A 416 14.07 19.58 -1.70
N ALA A 417 15.26 18.99 -1.61
CA ALA A 417 15.76 17.98 -2.53
C ALA A 417 14.86 16.73 -2.54
N LYS A 418 14.39 16.26 -1.36
CA LYS A 418 13.43 15.14 -1.29
C LYS A 418 12.11 15.46 -1.97
N LYS A 419 11.55 16.68 -1.75
CA LYS A 419 10.29 17.07 -2.43
C LYS A 419 10.45 17.15 -3.95
N LEU A 420 11.60 17.66 -4.42
CA LEU A 420 11.90 17.70 -5.85
C LEU A 420 12.04 16.28 -6.42
N ARG A 421 12.69 15.36 -5.70
CA ARG A 421 12.86 13.98 -6.15
C ARG A 421 11.51 13.29 -6.31
N TYR A 422 10.63 13.37 -5.30
CA TYR A 422 9.29 12.78 -5.42
C TYR A 422 8.49 13.41 -6.54
N ALA A 423 8.54 14.74 -6.72
CA ALA A 423 7.90 15.38 -7.86
C ALA A 423 8.47 14.87 -9.20
N ALA A 424 9.80 14.74 -9.31
CA ALA A 424 10.45 14.23 -10.51
C ALA A 424 10.11 12.75 -10.77
N GLU A 425 10.06 11.91 -9.74
CA GLU A 425 9.65 10.50 -9.85
C GLU A 425 8.17 10.37 -10.28
N PHE A 426 7.26 11.19 -9.75
CA PHE A 426 5.84 11.16 -10.10
C PHE A 426 5.60 11.54 -11.56
N PHE A 427 6.27 12.56 -12.05
CA PHE A 427 6.05 13.07 -13.40
C PHE A 427 7.03 12.54 -14.46
N ALA A 428 8.00 11.69 -14.08
CA ALA A 428 9.01 11.19 -15.01
C ALA A 428 8.42 10.52 -16.26
N GLY A 429 7.29 9.79 -16.08
CA GLY A 429 6.62 9.08 -17.17
C GLY A 429 6.05 9.97 -18.28
N LEU A 430 5.87 11.28 -18.03
CA LEU A 430 5.39 12.24 -19.01
C LEU A 430 6.49 12.75 -19.97
N TYR A 431 7.76 12.40 -19.70
CA TYR A 431 8.91 12.98 -20.39
C TYR A 431 9.89 11.91 -20.90
N PRO A 432 10.85 12.24 -21.79
CA PRO A 432 11.81 11.29 -22.31
C PRO A 432 12.63 10.60 -21.21
N HIS A 433 12.54 9.28 -21.12
CA HIS A 433 13.08 8.45 -20.06
C HIS A 433 14.58 8.66 -19.80
N LYS A 434 15.40 8.77 -20.86
CA LYS A 434 16.86 8.94 -20.73
C LYS A 434 17.24 10.20 -19.93
N ARG A 435 16.58 11.34 -20.23
CA ARG A 435 16.84 12.62 -19.56
C ARG A 435 16.36 12.61 -18.11
N ALA A 436 15.16 12.07 -17.87
CA ALA A 436 14.60 11.94 -16.52
C ALA A 436 15.51 11.08 -15.64
N ARG A 437 16.01 9.94 -16.14
CA ARG A 437 16.92 9.04 -15.41
C ARG A 437 18.21 9.72 -14.97
N LEU A 438 18.87 10.48 -15.86
CA LEU A 438 20.10 11.17 -15.54
C LEU A 438 19.88 12.24 -14.45
N TYR A 439 18.82 13.01 -14.56
CA TYR A 439 18.45 14.01 -13.58
C TYR A 439 18.15 13.40 -12.21
N LEU A 440 17.35 12.33 -12.17
CA LEU A 440 17.00 11.61 -10.95
C LEU A 440 18.23 10.97 -10.28
N ALA A 441 19.19 10.44 -11.06
CA ALA A 441 20.43 9.89 -10.53
C ALA A 441 21.27 10.95 -9.83
N ALA A 442 21.49 12.11 -10.45
CA ALA A 442 22.23 13.21 -9.84
C ALA A 442 21.52 13.78 -8.59
N LEU A 443 20.19 13.82 -8.60
CA LEU A 443 19.42 14.26 -7.44
C LEU A 443 19.45 13.22 -6.30
N ALA A 444 19.51 11.93 -6.61
CA ALA A 444 19.68 10.85 -5.64
C ALA A 444 21.06 10.96 -4.96
N GLU A 445 22.13 11.10 -5.73
CA GLU A 445 23.48 11.31 -5.21
C GLU A 445 23.53 12.49 -4.21
N LEU A 446 22.95 13.63 -4.58
CA LEU A 446 22.86 14.79 -3.70
C LEU A 446 22.09 14.48 -2.40
N GLN A 447 21.01 13.72 -2.49
CA GLN A 447 20.20 13.35 -1.32
C GLN A 447 20.91 12.37 -0.39
N ASP A 448 21.67 11.43 -0.93
CA ASP A 448 22.41 10.44 -0.15
C ASP A 448 23.51 11.15 0.69
N VAL A 449 24.21 12.10 0.10
CA VAL A 449 25.19 12.90 0.84
C VAL A 449 24.51 13.78 1.90
N LEU A 450 23.42 14.48 1.57
CA LEU A 450 22.65 15.28 2.53
C LEU A 450 21.98 14.40 3.59
N GLY A 451 21.67 13.14 3.27
CA GLY A 451 21.11 12.15 4.18
C GLY A 451 22.06 11.87 5.32
N THR A 452 23.26 11.49 4.98
CA THR A 452 24.29 11.10 5.96
C THR A 452 24.76 12.26 6.86
N LEU A 453 24.69 13.49 6.36
CA LEU A 453 24.94 14.66 7.22
C LEU A 453 23.85 14.86 8.29
N ASN A 454 22.62 14.43 8.00
CA ASN A 454 21.53 14.45 8.98
C ASN A 454 21.62 13.29 9.98
N ASP A 455 22.32 12.19 9.64
CA ASP A 455 22.39 11.00 10.48
C ASP A 455 23.14 11.29 11.79
N ALA A 456 24.11 12.20 11.78
CA ALA A 456 24.76 12.66 13.01
C ALA A 456 23.76 13.33 13.99
N ALA A 457 22.87 14.18 13.49
CA ALA A 457 21.85 14.81 14.34
C ALA A 457 20.83 13.79 14.86
N VAL A 458 20.47 12.81 14.02
CA VAL A 458 19.60 11.69 14.43
C VAL A 458 20.30 10.86 15.51
N THR A 459 21.58 10.50 15.32
CA THR A 459 22.37 9.75 16.30
C THR A 459 22.43 10.46 17.65
N GLN A 460 22.70 11.78 17.68
CA GLN A 460 22.70 12.55 18.91
C GLN A 460 21.36 12.49 19.64
N ARG A 461 20.25 12.61 18.91
CA ARG A 461 18.91 12.46 19.49
C ARG A 461 18.70 11.06 20.04
N LEU A 462 19.07 10.00 19.31
CA LEU A 462 18.91 8.62 19.77
C LEU A 462 19.76 8.34 21.01
N LEU A 463 20.99 8.84 21.06
CA LEU A 463 21.83 8.75 22.25
C LEU A 463 21.21 9.47 23.46
N SER A 464 20.51 10.59 23.27
CA SER A 464 19.83 11.29 24.35
C SER A 464 18.59 10.57 24.91
N GLU A 465 18.02 9.62 24.15
CA GLU A 465 16.90 8.76 24.59
C GLU A 465 17.39 7.58 25.44
N LEU A 466 18.69 7.25 25.46
CA LEU A 466 19.27 6.18 26.28
C LEU A 466 19.47 6.62 27.73
N THR A 467 19.27 5.70 28.68
CA THR A 467 19.30 5.97 30.13
C THR A 467 20.70 6.40 30.66
N ALA A 468 21.77 6.04 29.94
CA ALA A 468 23.15 6.43 30.28
C ALA A 468 23.85 7.18 29.12
N PRO A 469 23.34 8.35 28.69
CA PRO A 469 23.79 8.99 27.46
C PRO A 469 25.20 9.64 27.53
N ARG A 470 25.82 9.75 28.72
CA ARG A 470 27.05 10.50 28.93
C ARG A 470 28.31 9.63 29.14
N GLY A 471 28.22 8.34 28.88
CA GLY A 471 29.33 7.43 29.02
C GLY A 471 30.31 7.43 27.85
N GLN A 472 31.43 6.73 28.03
CA GLN A 472 32.47 6.52 27.02
C GLN A 472 31.90 6.07 25.65
N ALA A 473 30.96 5.13 25.65
CA ALA A 473 30.35 4.60 24.43
C ALA A 473 29.60 5.68 23.63
N ALA A 474 28.84 6.56 24.29
CA ALA A 474 28.15 7.67 23.61
C ALA A 474 29.16 8.66 23.00
N GLY A 475 30.29 8.92 23.67
CA GLY A 475 31.38 9.71 23.11
C GLY A 475 31.98 9.09 21.86
N ILE A 476 32.23 7.77 21.87
CA ILE A 476 32.74 7.01 20.71
C ILE A 476 31.78 7.13 19.52
N VAL A 477 30.50 6.83 19.74
CA VAL A 477 29.47 6.88 18.68
C VAL A 477 29.29 8.29 18.13
N SER A 478 29.33 9.31 19.01
CA SER A 478 29.24 10.73 18.60
C SER A 478 30.47 11.14 17.78
N GLY A 479 31.69 10.78 18.21
CA GLY A 479 32.92 11.06 17.49
C GLY A 479 32.96 10.37 16.12
N TRP A 480 32.58 9.10 16.05
CA TRP A 480 32.48 8.34 14.79
C TRP A 480 31.55 9.00 13.78
N THR A 481 30.33 9.34 14.21
CA THR A 481 29.33 9.95 13.33
C THR A 481 29.71 11.37 12.91
N ALA A 482 30.39 12.14 13.78
CA ALA A 482 30.91 13.46 13.43
C ALA A 482 32.05 13.36 12.40
N CYS A 483 33.00 12.43 12.58
CA CYS A 483 34.08 12.18 11.63
C CYS A 483 33.52 11.74 10.25
N SER A 484 32.61 10.75 10.23
CA SER A 484 31.95 10.28 9.02
C SER A 484 31.21 11.41 8.28
N SER A 485 30.57 12.31 9.02
CA SER A 485 29.89 13.48 8.45
C SER A 485 30.88 14.46 7.81
N ARG A 486 32.06 14.68 8.43
CA ARG A 486 33.07 15.57 7.89
C ARG A 486 33.67 15.07 6.57
N VAL A 487 33.96 13.78 6.47
CA VAL A 487 34.43 13.15 5.21
C VAL A 487 33.42 13.31 4.09
N ARG A 488 32.12 13.18 4.41
CA ARG A 488 31.04 13.28 3.42
C ARG A 488 30.69 14.71 3.01
N LEU A 489 30.99 15.71 3.85
CA LEU A 489 30.90 17.13 3.46
C LEU A 489 31.78 17.47 2.24
N GLN A 490 32.93 16.83 2.09
CA GLN A 490 33.77 17.00 0.91
C GLN A 490 33.07 16.55 -0.38
N LYS A 491 32.25 15.47 -0.32
CA LYS A 491 31.48 14.97 -1.45
C LYS A 491 30.27 15.85 -1.79
N LEU A 492 29.80 16.68 -0.84
CA LEU A 492 28.58 17.50 -1.05
C LEU A 492 28.78 18.52 -2.18
N HIS A 493 29.95 19.13 -2.29
CA HIS A 493 30.23 20.09 -3.36
C HIS A 493 30.22 19.42 -4.74
N GLN A 494 30.75 18.20 -4.84
CA GLN A 494 30.73 17.46 -6.10
C GLN A 494 29.31 17.04 -6.49
N ALA A 495 28.55 16.45 -5.54
CA ALA A 495 27.15 16.05 -5.77
C ALA A 495 26.29 17.28 -6.14
N TRP A 496 26.52 18.43 -5.52
CA TRP A 496 25.84 19.67 -5.87
C TRP A 496 26.17 20.15 -7.28
N ARG A 497 27.46 20.13 -7.68
CA ARG A 497 27.87 20.47 -9.06
C ARG A 497 27.23 19.52 -10.06
N ASN A 498 27.31 18.22 -9.83
CA ASN A 498 26.69 17.20 -10.67
C ASN A 498 25.20 17.49 -10.87
N PHE A 499 24.46 17.75 -9.77
CA PHE A 499 23.04 18.08 -9.85
C PHE A 499 22.76 19.38 -10.61
N THR A 500 23.52 20.45 -10.34
CA THR A 500 23.26 21.78 -10.95
C THR A 500 23.62 21.88 -12.42
N GLN A 501 24.52 21.01 -12.92
CA GLN A 501 24.89 20.89 -14.33
C GLN A 501 23.92 20.01 -15.14
N GLN A 502 23.06 19.23 -14.48
CA GLN A 502 22.09 18.41 -15.20
C GLN A 502 21.06 19.29 -15.92
N LYS A 503 20.83 18.97 -17.19
CA LYS A 503 19.74 19.58 -17.96
C LYS A 503 18.40 19.10 -17.37
N ILE A 504 17.49 20.04 -17.18
CA ILE A 504 16.13 19.74 -16.75
C ILE A 504 15.42 18.97 -17.85
N PHE A 505 14.65 17.93 -17.48
CA PHE A 505 14.03 17.02 -18.46
C PHE A 505 12.61 17.41 -18.88
N TRP A 506 12.05 18.41 -18.24
CA TRP A 506 10.66 18.88 -18.45
C TRP A 506 10.55 20.19 -19.24
N LYS A 507 11.59 20.51 -20.00
CA LYS A 507 11.62 21.61 -21.00
C LYS A 507 11.81 21.06 -22.38
#